data_398be75b3fe3fc483d935cd4789f96d6
#
_entry.id   398be75b3fe3fc483d935cd4789f96d6
#
_cell.length_a   1.000
_cell.length_b   1.000
_cell.length_c   1.000
_cell.angle_alpha   90.00
_cell.angle_beta   90.00
_cell.angle_gamma   90.00
#
_symmetry.space_group_name_H-M   'P 1'
#
loop_
_entity.id
_entity.type
_entity.pdbx_description
1 polymer ?
#
loop_
_entity_poly.entity_id
_entity_poly.type
_entity_poly.pdbx_seq_one_letter_code
_entity_poly.pdbx_strand_id
1 'polypeptide(L)'
;MHSGWRHRLHEVIYEADTPLGKFFDITLVILIIISVVLVMLESVKEVDQNYHGILLTLEWVVTIFFTIEYIARIISIKKPFKYIFSFYGIIDFVSTIPLYLSYIFAGSQVLLAVRAFRLLRIFRILKLVKFLGEASQLRAALKASRAKIAVFIYVVLILSVIMGTVMYLIESDEAGFTSIPRSIYWTIVTLTTVGYGDIAPQTNLGQFIATVIMVLGYGIIAVPTGIVTVEFSRHGKNNKGGKSVVHTNTQACPFCSVEGHRDDETHCYNCGELL
;
A
#
# COMPACT_ATOMS: atom_id res chain seq x y z
N MET A 1 3.50 25.03 -31.23
CA MET A 1 4.40 25.78 -30.36
C MET A 1 3.65 26.36 -29.19
N HIS A 2 3.30 25.54 -28.19
CA HIS A 2 2.78 26.01 -26.89
C HIS A 2 3.47 25.20 -25.80
N SER A 3 4.81 25.29 -25.76
CA SER A 3 5.57 24.41 -24.88
C SER A 3 6.37 25.14 -23.79
N GLY A 4 5.97 26.34 -23.38
CA GLY A 4 6.90 27.00 -22.48
C GLY A 4 6.95 26.38 -21.09
N TRP A 5 5.95 26.56 -20.27
CA TRP A 5 6.02 26.25 -18.84
C TRP A 5 5.30 24.95 -18.44
N ARG A 6 4.20 24.59 -19.11
CA ARG A 6 3.45 23.35 -18.83
C ARG A 6 4.27 22.10 -19.12
N HIS A 7 5.06 22.10 -20.20
CA HIS A 7 5.94 20.99 -20.54
C HIS A 7 7.04 20.84 -19.51
N ARG A 8 7.70 21.94 -19.10
CA ARG A 8 8.71 21.91 -18.04
C ARG A 8 8.13 21.44 -16.70
N LEU A 9 6.90 21.88 -16.37
CA LEU A 9 6.22 21.43 -15.15
C LEU A 9 5.89 19.94 -15.21
N HIS A 10 5.49 19.43 -16.37
CA HIS A 10 5.24 18.01 -16.58
C HIS A 10 6.53 17.19 -16.43
N GLU A 11 7.61 17.62 -17.06
CA GLU A 11 8.94 16.99 -16.96
C GLU A 11 9.40 16.89 -15.50
N VAL A 12 9.35 17.98 -14.72
CA VAL A 12 9.76 17.97 -13.31
C VAL A 12 8.89 17.06 -12.43
N ILE A 13 7.59 16.99 -12.69
CA ILE A 13 6.63 16.25 -11.83
C ILE A 13 6.54 14.76 -12.18
N TYR A 14 6.75 14.40 -13.47
CA TYR A 14 6.51 13.06 -13.96
C TYR A 14 7.76 12.33 -14.44
N GLU A 15 8.86 13.03 -14.74
CA GLU A 15 10.08 12.43 -15.26
C GLU A 15 11.17 12.41 -14.19
N ALA A 16 11.44 11.24 -13.62
CA ALA A 16 12.47 11.05 -12.60
C ALA A 16 13.91 11.03 -13.17
N ASP A 17 14.09 11.07 -14.51
CA ASP A 17 15.40 11.02 -15.16
C ASP A 17 16.14 12.35 -15.10
N THR A 18 15.41 13.46 -14.95
CA THR A 18 16.01 14.80 -14.83
C THR A 18 16.53 15.09 -13.42
N PRO A 19 17.62 15.89 -13.24
CA PRO A 19 18.08 16.24 -11.90
C PRO A 19 17.02 16.95 -11.06
N LEU A 20 16.19 17.80 -11.68
CA LEU A 20 15.10 18.51 -10.99
C LEU A 20 13.96 17.56 -10.60
N GLY A 21 13.61 16.60 -11.47
CA GLY A 21 12.63 15.57 -11.16
C GLY A 21 13.07 14.70 -9.98
N LYS A 22 14.33 14.24 -9.96
CA LYS A 22 14.90 13.49 -8.82
C LYS A 22 14.83 14.28 -7.52
N PHE A 23 15.20 15.57 -7.56
CA PHE A 23 15.12 16.42 -6.37
C PHE A 23 13.68 16.58 -5.89
N PHE A 24 12.74 16.79 -6.81
CA PHE A 24 11.32 16.89 -6.50
C PHE A 24 10.79 15.60 -5.86
N ASP A 25 11.10 14.44 -6.43
CA ASP A 25 10.67 13.13 -5.92
C ASP A 25 11.25 12.84 -4.52
N ILE A 26 12.54 13.09 -4.31
CA ILE A 26 13.18 12.93 -3.00
C ILE A 26 12.53 13.86 -1.97
N THR A 27 12.30 15.12 -2.34
CA THR A 27 11.61 16.08 -1.45
C THR A 27 10.20 15.61 -1.09
N LEU A 28 9.45 15.10 -2.06
CA LEU A 28 8.13 14.52 -1.85
C LEU A 28 8.17 13.33 -0.87
N VAL A 29 9.09 12.39 -1.08
CA VAL A 29 9.25 11.23 -0.19
C VAL A 29 9.56 11.67 1.24
N ILE A 30 10.49 12.61 1.41
CA ILE A 30 10.83 13.14 2.73
C ILE A 30 9.62 13.80 3.39
N LEU A 31 8.87 14.63 2.67
CA LEU A 31 7.67 15.29 3.19
C LEU A 31 6.55 14.29 3.54
N ILE A 32 6.39 13.21 2.77
CA ILE A 32 5.46 12.14 3.10
C ILE A 32 5.86 11.48 4.42
N ILE A 33 7.14 11.12 4.59
CA ILE A 33 7.64 10.51 5.82
C ILE A 33 7.44 11.46 7.01
N ILE A 34 7.82 12.74 6.87
CA ILE A 34 7.59 13.75 7.91
C ILE A 34 6.11 13.84 8.26
N SER A 35 5.20 13.85 7.27
CA SER A 35 3.77 13.95 7.54
C SER A 35 3.22 12.74 8.30
N VAL A 36 3.73 11.54 8.03
CA VAL A 36 3.36 10.32 8.77
C VAL A 36 3.87 10.40 10.21
N VAL A 37 5.11 10.84 10.41
CA VAL A 37 5.68 11.03 11.75
C VAL A 37 4.89 12.08 12.54
N LEU A 38 4.47 13.18 11.92
CA LEU A 38 3.63 14.19 12.57
C LEU A 38 2.29 13.61 13.05
N VAL A 39 1.61 12.80 12.23
CA VAL A 39 0.37 12.12 12.62
C VAL A 39 0.60 11.15 13.78
N MET A 40 1.74 10.42 13.77
CA MET A 40 2.11 9.54 14.88
C MET A 40 2.35 10.32 16.16
N LEU A 41 3.09 11.43 16.12
CA LEU A 41 3.37 12.29 17.28
C LEU A 41 2.07 12.91 17.83
N GLU A 42 1.15 13.36 16.96
CA GLU A 42 -0.16 13.89 17.36
C GLU A 42 -1.03 12.83 18.05
N SER A 43 -0.81 11.54 17.77
CA SER A 43 -1.54 10.46 18.43
C SER A 43 -1.12 10.22 19.89
N VAL A 44 0.07 10.69 20.28
CA VAL A 44 0.61 10.55 21.65
C VAL A 44 0.11 11.72 22.48
N LYS A 45 -0.75 11.44 23.48
CA LYS A 45 -1.43 12.47 24.28
C LYS A 45 -0.49 13.49 24.93
N GLU A 46 0.63 13.03 25.47
CA GLU A 46 1.60 13.89 26.14
C GLU A 46 2.29 14.87 25.16
N VAL A 47 2.58 14.39 23.95
CA VAL A 47 3.20 15.20 22.89
C VAL A 47 2.18 16.21 22.33
N ASP A 48 0.96 15.75 22.06
CA ASP A 48 -0.10 16.64 21.56
C ASP A 48 -0.42 17.77 22.56
N GLN A 49 -0.52 17.47 23.86
CA GLN A 49 -0.77 18.49 24.89
C GLN A 49 0.31 19.57 24.97
N ASN A 50 1.59 19.19 24.84
CA ASN A 50 2.71 20.11 24.98
C ASN A 50 3.05 20.88 23.68
N TYR A 51 2.84 20.26 22.53
CA TYR A 51 3.33 20.77 21.22
C TYR A 51 2.23 20.93 20.17
N HIS A 52 0.95 20.89 20.54
CA HIS A 52 -0.20 20.93 19.63
C HIS A 52 -0.10 22.04 18.57
N GLY A 53 0.27 23.27 18.99
CA GLY A 53 0.39 24.42 18.07
C GLY A 53 1.48 24.23 17.02
N ILE A 54 2.61 23.63 17.40
CA ILE A 54 3.74 23.38 16.49
C ILE A 54 3.36 22.26 15.52
N LEU A 55 2.80 21.15 16.02
CA LEU A 55 2.37 20.02 15.21
C LEU A 55 1.34 20.45 14.17
N LEU A 56 0.33 21.20 14.60
CA LEU A 56 -0.70 21.73 13.72
C LEU A 56 -0.13 22.66 12.63
N THR A 57 0.80 23.53 12.98
CA THR A 57 1.44 24.43 12.03
C THR A 57 2.25 23.67 10.98
N LEU A 58 3.05 22.70 11.41
CA LEU A 58 3.83 21.85 10.51
C LEU A 58 2.93 21.03 9.59
N GLU A 59 1.81 20.55 10.11
CA GLU A 59 0.85 19.80 9.33
C GLU A 59 0.18 20.67 8.25
N TRP A 60 -0.16 21.93 8.58
CA TRP A 60 -0.64 22.88 7.59
C TRP A 60 0.38 23.15 6.49
N VAL A 61 1.64 23.35 6.83
CA VAL A 61 2.73 23.56 5.86
C VAL A 61 2.83 22.39 4.89
N VAL A 62 2.86 21.16 5.41
CA VAL A 62 2.94 19.94 4.60
C VAL A 62 1.68 19.76 3.74
N THR A 63 0.49 20.05 4.29
CA THR A 63 -0.77 19.92 3.52
C THR A 63 -0.86 20.94 2.41
N ILE A 64 -0.45 22.19 2.64
CA ILE A 64 -0.39 23.23 1.60
C ILE A 64 0.57 22.78 0.49
N PHE A 65 1.73 22.24 0.84
CA PHE A 65 2.66 21.71 -0.15
C PHE A 65 2.02 20.61 -1.02
N PHE A 66 1.36 19.63 -0.40
CA PHE A 66 0.66 18.57 -1.13
C PHE A 66 -0.52 19.09 -1.96
N THR A 67 -1.17 20.15 -1.51
CA THR A 67 -2.24 20.81 -2.28
C THR A 67 -1.66 21.45 -3.53
N ILE A 68 -0.57 22.20 -3.39
CA ILE A 68 0.13 22.83 -4.54
C ILE A 68 0.62 21.73 -5.51
N GLU A 69 1.19 20.68 -5.00
CA GLU A 69 1.65 19.53 -5.79
C GLU A 69 0.50 18.88 -6.56
N TYR A 70 -0.65 18.63 -5.92
CA TYR A 70 -1.83 18.06 -6.57
C TYR A 70 -2.38 18.97 -7.67
N ILE A 71 -2.48 20.27 -7.40
CA ILE A 71 -2.91 21.26 -8.39
C ILE A 71 -1.91 21.32 -9.55
N ALA A 72 -0.62 21.33 -9.29
CA ALA A 72 0.41 21.33 -10.31
C ALA A 72 0.34 20.08 -11.21
N ARG A 73 0.06 18.90 -10.65
CA ARG A 73 -0.21 17.66 -11.40
C ARG A 73 -1.42 17.80 -12.32
N ILE A 74 -2.52 18.32 -11.82
CA ILE A 74 -3.75 18.53 -12.60
C ILE A 74 -3.49 19.49 -13.78
N ILE A 75 -2.77 20.59 -13.55
CA ILE A 75 -2.48 21.60 -14.58
C ILE A 75 -1.51 21.07 -15.65
N SER A 76 -0.57 20.21 -15.27
CA SER A 76 0.45 19.68 -16.20
C SER A 76 -0.10 18.67 -17.20
N ILE A 77 -1.28 18.08 -16.94
CA ILE A 77 -1.89 17.04 -17.79
C ILE A 77 -2.92 17.66 -18.74
N LYS A 78 -2.96 17.19 -19.98
CA LYS A 78 -3.91 17.64 -21.00
C LYS A 78 -5.35 17.16 -20.74
N LYS A 79 -5.55 16.02 -20.05
CA LYS A 79 -6.87 15.47 -19.71
C LYS A 79 -7.04 15.35 -18.18
N PRO A 80 -7.28 16.46 -17.45
CA PRO A 80 -7.27 16.50 -15.99
C PRO A 80 -8.29 15.58 -15.33
N PHE A 81 -9.49 15.44 -15.89
CA PHE A 81 -10.51 14.53 -15.35
C PHE A 81 -10.08 13.08 -15.33
N LYS A 82 -9.31 12.62 -16.33
CA LYS A 82 -8.79 11.26 -16.36
C LYS A 82 -7.81 11.00 -15.22
N TYR A 83 -7.02 12.02 -14.85
CA TYR A 83 -6.10 11.94 -13.73
C TYR A 83 -6.84 11.96 -12.37
N ILE A 84 -7.79 12.87 -12.18
CA ILE A 84 -8.55 13.02 -10.92
C ILE A 84 -9.23 11.69 -10.55
N PHE A 85 -9.81 10.98 -11.51
CA PHE A 85 -10.46 9.68 -11.30
C PHE A 85 -9.49 8.49 -11.45
N SER A 86 -8.20 8.71 -11.65
CA SER A 86 -7.19 7.65 -11.64
C SER A 86 -6.86 7.22 -10.20
N PHE A 87 -6.28 6.04 -10.04
CA PHE A 87 -5.83 5.54 -8.74
C PHE A 87 -4.91 6.54 -8.01
N TYR A 88 -3.93 7.10 -8.72
CA TYR A 88 -3.01 8.09 -8.14
C TYR A 88 -3.68 9.42 -7.83
N GLY A 89 -4.58 9.90 -8.68
CA GLY A 89 -5.33 11.13 -8.45
C GLY A 89 -6.25 11.05 -7.23
N ILE A 90 -6.88 9.89 -7.02
CA ILE A 90 -7.71 9.63 -5.83
C ILE A 90 -6.83 9.61 -4.57
N ILE A 91 -5.65 8.98 -4.61
CA ILE A 91 -4.70 8.99 -3.48
C ILE A 91 -4.28 10.41 -3.14
N ASP A 92 -3.92 11.23 -4.12
CA ASP A 92 -3.52 12.62 -3.90
C ASP A 92 -4.65 13.43 -3.28
N PHE A 93 -5.88 13.26 -3.77
CA PHE A 93 -7.06 13.92 -3.25
C PHE A 93 -7.36 13.51 -1.79
N VAL A 94 -7.42 12.21 -1.50
CA VAL A 94 -7.66 11.67 -0.14
C VAL A 94 -6.55 12.08 0.82
N SER A 95 -5.33 12.29 0.33
CA SER A 95 -4.20 12.73 1.15
C SER A 95 -4.28 14.19 1.59
N THR A 96 -4.99 15.04 0.84
CA THR A 96 -5.06 16.49 1.08
C THR A 96 -6.35 16.93 1.78
N ILE A 97 -7.48 16.38 1.40
CA ILE A 97 -8.82 16.77 1.87
C ILE A 97 -9.06 16.66 3.39
N PRO A 98 -8.57 15.63 4.11
CA PRO A 98 -8.95 15.42 5.50
C PRO A 98 -8.68 16.62 6.42
N LEU A 99 -7.59 17.36 6.19
CA LEU A 99 -7.28 18.55 7.01
C LEU A 99 -8.32 19.65 6.79
N TYR A 100 -8.68 19.92 5.54
CA TYR A 100 -9.70 20.94 5.21
C TYR A 100 -11.07 20.57 5.77
N LEU A 101 -11.47 19.30 5.64
CA LEU A 101 -12.72 18.80 6.21
C LEU A 101 -12.73 18.92 7.75
N SER A 102 -11.63 18.55 8.41
CA SER A 102 -11.55 18.68 9.87
C SER A 102 -11.69 20.13 10.35
N TYR A 103 -11.20 21.10 9.56
CA TYR A 103 -11.33 22.52 9.87
C TYR A 103 -12.75 23.07 9.60
N ILE A 104 -13.34 22.68 8.46
CA ILE A 104 -14.72 23.11 8.09
C ILE A 104 -15.75 22.58 9.10
N PHE A 105 -15.60 21.33 9.55
CA PHE A 105 -16.52 20.69 10.47
C PHE A 105 -16.18 20.89 11.95
N ALA A 106 -15.13 21.64 12.29
CA ALA A 106 -14.69 21.88 13.67
C ALA A 106 -15.77 22.56 14.56
N GLY A 107 -16.73 23.26 13.96
CA GLY A 107 -17.86 23.90 14.66
C GLY A 107 -19.14 23.06 14.77
N SER A 108 -19.17 21.84 14.23
CA SER A 108 -20.36 21.00 14.24
C SER A 108 -20.34 20.01 15.42
N GLN A 109 -21.55 19.58 15.86
CA GLN A 109 -21.69 18.59 16.96
C GLN A 109 -21.14 17.19 16.63
N VAL A 110 -20.51 17.01 15.47
CA VAL A 110 -19.99 15.71 14.97
C VAL A 110 -18.51 15.58 15.33
N LEU A 111 -18.16 15.65 16.60
CA LEU A 111 -16.78 15.48 17.10
C LEU A 111 -16.13 14.16 16.66
N LEU A 112 -16.91 13.09 16.49
CA LEU A 112 -16.42 11.79 16.01
C LEU A 112 -15.95 11.86 14.55
N ALA A 113 -16.65 12.58 13.69
CA ALA A 113 -16.27 12.75 12.28
C ALA A 113 -14.96 13.54 12.15
N VAL A 114 -14.76 14.58 12.97
CA VAL A 114 -13.51 15.36 12.99
C VAL A 114 -12.32 14.49 13.38
N ARG A 115 -12.49 13.60 14.37
CA ARG A 115 -11.45 12.63 14.76
C ARG A 115 -11.16 11.62 13.63
N ALA A 116 -12.21 11.13 12.96
CA ALA A 116 -12.05 10.21 11.82
C ALA A 116 -11.29 10.88 10.66
N PHE A 117 -11.61 12.13 10.31
CA PHE A 117 -10.86 12.88 9.29
C PHE A 117 -9.40 13.07 9.65
N ARG A 118 -9.10 13.27 10.95
CA ARG A 118 -7.72 13.34 11.43
C ARG A 118 -6.96 12.04 11.15
N LEU A 119 -7.56 10.87 11.44
CA LEU A 119 -6.95 9.58 11.19
C LEU A 119 -6.77 9.28 9.69
N LEU A 120 -7.67 9.77 8.82
CA LEU A 120 -7.54 9.59 7.36
C LEU A 120 -6.26 10.21 6.79
N ARG A 121 -5.60 11.12 7.50
CA ARG A 121 -4.32 11.71 7.08
C ARG A 121 -3.21 10.67 6.91
N ILE A 122 -3.29 9.52 7.60
CA ILE A 122 -2.33 8.42 7.44
C ILE A 122 -2.28 7.88 5.99
N PHE A 123 -3.37 8.02 5.21
CA PHE A 123 -3.39 7.60 3.82
C PHE A 123 -2.41 8.37 2.92
N ARG A 124 -1.78 9.45 3.43
CA ARG A 124 -0.67 10.12 2.73
C ARG A 124 0.50 9.17 2.43
N ILE A 125 0.69 8.12 3.25
CA ILE A 125 1.68 7.07 3.00
C ILE A 125 1.45 6.37 1.65
N LEU A 126 0.21 6.31 1.16
CA LEU A 126 -0.10 5.70 -0.13
C LEU A 126 0.51 6.46 -1.32
N LYS A 127 0.89 7.74 -1.15
CA LYS A 127 1.64 8.48 -2.16
C LYS A 127 2.99 7.83 -2.49
N LEU A 128 3.59 7.09 -1.53
CA LEU A 128 4.83 6.34 -1.75
C LEU A 128 4.67 5.23 -2.81
N VAL A 129 3.45 4.75 -3.07
CA VAL A 129 3.19 3.70 -4.07
C VAL A 129 3.67 4.13 -5.47
N LYS A 130 3.65 5.43 -5.77
CA LYS A 130 4.16 5.98 -7.04
C LYS A 130 5.65 5.73 -7.23
N PHE A 131 6.42 5.74 -6.14
CA PHE A 131 7.88 5.60 -6.17
C PHE A 131 8.35 4.14 -6.20
N LEU A 132 7.42 3.17 -6.16
CA LEU A 132 7.72 1.74 -6.24
C LEU A 132 7.83 1.27 -7.71
N GLY A 133 8.52 2.02 -8.56
CA GLY A 133 8.65 1.72 -10.00
C GLY A 133 9.16 0.30 -10.30
N GLU A 134 10.11 -0.23 -9.51
CA GLU A 134 10.63 -1.60 -9.64
C GLU A 134 9.62 -2.69 -9.19
N ALA A 135 8.54 -2.30 -8.54
CA ALA A 135 7.48 -3.23 -8.19
C ALA A 135 6.72 -3.79 -9.40
N SER A 136 6.98 -3.32 -10.60
CA SER A 136 6.38 -3.83 -11.84
C SER A 136 6.66 -5.32 -12.05
N GLN A 137 7.87 -5.78 -11.79
CA GLN A 137 8.25 -7.19 -11.89
C GLN A 137 7.57 -8.02 -10.80
N LEU A 138 7.55 -7.52 -9.57
CA LEU A 138 6.83 -8.18 -8.48
C LEU A 138 5.32 -8.23 -8.74
N ARG A 139 4.74 -7.14 -9.23
CA ARG A 139 3.31 -7.09 -9.64
C ARG A 139 3.02 -8.11 -10.74
N ALA A 140 3.88 -8.23 -11.76
CA ALA A 140 3.73 -9.20 -12.82
C ALA A 140 3.79 -10.64 -12.28
N ALA A 141 4.77 -10.96 -11.42
CA ALA A 141 4.89 -12.25 -10.77
C ALA A 141 3.69 -12.60 -9.89
N LEU A 142 3.22 -11.65 -9.07
CA LEU A 142 2.02 -11.82 -8.24
C LEU A 142 0.76 -12.00 -9.09
N LYS A 143 0.61 -11.24 -10.17
CA LYS A 143 -0.52 -11.37 -11.09
C LYS A 143 -0.51 -12.74 -11.79
N ALA A 144 0.65 -13.25 -12.18
CA ALA A 144 0.80 -14.58 -12.76
C ALA A 144 0.50 -15.69 -11.75
N SER A 145 0.84 -15.46 -10.48
CA SER A 145 0.65 -16.45 -9.39
C SER A 145 -0.72 -16.35 -8.71
N ARG A 146 -1.55 -15.36 -9.02
CA ARG A 146 -2.77 -15.05 -8.27
C ARG A 146 -3.73 -16.24 -8.06
N ALA A 147 -3.93 -17.06 -9.10
CA ALA A 147 -4.81 -18.22 -9.01
C ALA A 147 -4.25 -19.27 -8.05
N LYS A 148 -2.95 -19.54 -8.10
CA LYS A 148 -2.26 -20.49 -7.21
C LYS A 148 -2.31 -20.00 -5.75
N ILE A 149 -2.07 -18.70 -5.54
CA ILE A 149 -2.14 -18.07 -4.22
C ILE A 149 -3.57 -18.10 -3.67
N ALA A 150 -4.57 -17.81 -4.50
CA ALA A 150 -5.98 -17.84 -4.08
C ALA A 150 -6.42 -19.25 -3.65
N VAL A 151 -6.07 -20.29 -4.42
CA VAL A 151 -6.36 -21.70 -4.07
C VAL A 151 -5.66 -22.05 -2.75
N PHE A 152 -4.41 -21.64 -2.58
CA PHE A 152 -3.66 -21.89 -1.36
C PHE A 152 -4.32 -21.23 -0.13
N ILE A 153 -4.67 -19.94 -0.22
CA ILE A 153 -5.37 -19.22 0.87
C ILE A 153 -6.70 -19.93 1.21
N TYR A 154 -7.44 -20.36 0.20
CA TYR A 154 -8.69 -21.08 0.40
C TYR A 154 -8.50 -22.38 1.17
N VAL A 155 -7.46 -23.17 0.83
CA VAL A 155 -7.11 -24.39 1.54
C VAL A 155 -6.73 -24.11 3.00
N VAL A 156 -5.94 -23.06 3.25
CA VAL A 156 -5.56 -22.64 4.61
C VAL A 156 -6.76 -22.23 5.42
N LEU A 157 -7.70 -21.48 4.84
CA LEU A 157 -8.94 -21.08 5.53
C LEU A 157 -9.80 -22.28 5.90
N ILE A 158 -10.00 -23.23 4.98
CA ILE A 158 -10.75 -24.47 5.26
C ILE A 158 -10.06 -25.24 6.38
N LEU A 159 -8.73 -25.43 6.30
CA LEU A 159 -7.98 -26.13 7.32
C LEU A 159 -8.10 -25.43 8.68
N SER A 160 -8.06 -24.11 8.71
CA SER A 160 -8.23 -23.33 9.94
C SER A 160 -9.63 -23.50 10.55
N VAL A 161 -10.67 -23.59 9.73
CA VAL A 161 -12.05 -23.85 10.22
C VAL A 161 -12.15 -25.25 10.79
N ILE A 162 -11.61 -26.25 10.09
CA ILE A 162 -11.68 -27.65 10.55
C ILE A 162 -10.91 -27.80 11.88
N MET A 163 -9.65 -27.38 11.92
CA MET A 163 -8.79 -27.50 13.09
C MET A 163 -9.29 -26.66 14.26
N GLY A 164 -9.80 -25.45 14.00
CA GLY A 164 -10.42 -24.61 15.03
C GLY A 164 -11.66 -25.24 15.62
N THR A 165 -12.49 -25.89 14.80
CA THR A 165 -13.68 -26.62 15.28
C THR A 165 -13.28 -27.84 16.12
N VAL A 166 -12.26 -28.58 15.70
CA VAL A 166 -11.73 -29.71 16.46
C VAL A 166 -11.20 -29.27 17.82
N MET A 167 -10.46 -28.16 17.88
CA MET A 167 -9.95 -27.60 19.13
C MET A 167 -11.08 -27.13 20.06
N TYR A 168 -12.12 -26.51 19.50
CA TYR A 168 -13.33 -26.11 20.27
C TYR A 168 -14.04 -27.30 20.90
N LEU A 169 -14.04 -28.47 20.27
CA LEU A 169 -14.68 -29.69 20.79
C LEU A 169 -13.83 -30.41 21.88
N ILE A 170 -12.52 -30.21 21.87
CA ILE A 170 -11.58 -30.94 22.73
C ILE A 170 -11.22 -30.12 23.96
N GLU A 171 -11.07 -28.81 23.80
CA GLU A 171 -10.63 -27.93 24.86
C GLU A 171 -11.83 -27.27 25.58
N SER A 172 -11.60 -26.86 26.82
CA SER A 172 -12.61 -26.22 27.66
C SER A 172 -12.68 -24.70 27.43
N ASP A 173 -13.78 -24.10 27.85
CA ASP A 173 -13.94 -22.64 27.90
C ASP A 173 -12.88 -21.96 28.78
N GLU A 174 -12.40 -22.64 29.84
CA GLU A 174 -11.38 -22.13 30.75
C GLU A 174 -10.02 -21.97 30.04
N ALA A 175 -9.72 -22.82 29.06
CA ALA A 175 -8.53 -22.70 28.20
C ALA A 175 -8.65 -21.59 27.15
N GLY A 176 -9.79 -20.91 27.07
CA GLY A 176 -10.04 -19.82 26.15
C GLY A 176 -10.75 -20.20 24.84
N PHE A 177 -11.07 -21.49 24.64
CA PHE A 177 -11.77 -21.98 23.44
C PHE A 177 -13.29 -21.84 23.56
N THR A 178 -13.78 -20.65 23.90
CA THR A 178 -15.18 -20.34 24.24
C THR A 178 -16.15 -20.37 23.05
N SER A 179 -15.66 -20.39 21.82
CA SER A 179 -16.48 -20.45 20.60
C SER A 179 -15.67 -20.90 19.40
N ILE A 180 -16.35 -21.45 18.40
CA ILE A 180 -15.70 -21.86 17.11
C ILE A 180 -14.93 -20.69 16.47
N PRO A 181 -15.46 -19.44 16.32
CA PRO A 181 -14.69 -18.34 15.77
C PRO A 181 -13.41 -18.02 16.54
N ARG A 182 -13.45 -18.11 17.89
CA ARG A 182 -12.28 -17.87 18.73
C ARG A 182 -11.24 -18.96 18.60
N SER A 183 -11.68 -20.21 18.41
CA SER A 183 -10.80 -21.35 18.17
C SER A 183 -10.18 -21.28 16.74
N ILE A 184 -10.92 -20.80 15.76
CA ILE A 184 -10.38 -20.51 14.42
C ILE A 184 -9.32 -19.39 14.49
N TYR A 185 -9.58 -18.31 15.25
CA TYR A 185 -8.60 -17.27 15.50
C TYR A 185 -7.31 -17.85 16.09
N TRP A 186 -7.38 -18.68 17.14
CA TRP A 186 -6.22 -19.35 17.71
C TRP A 186 -5.48 -20.22 16.66
N THR A 187 -6.22 -20.97 15.87
CA THR A 187 -5.63 -21.81 14.81
C THR A 187 -4.88 -20.99 13.79
N ILE A 188 -5.45 -19.86 13.34
CA ILE A 188 -4.77 -18.97 12.38
C ILE A 188 -3.51 -18.37 13.02
N VAL A 189 -3.58 -17.89 14.27
CA VAL A 189 -2.43 -17.34 14.99
C VAL A 189 -1.31 -18.38 15.15
N THR A 190 -1.67 -19.65 15.37
CA THR A 190 -0.72 -20.75 15.50
C THR A 190 -0.12 -21.15 14.14
N LEU A 191 -0.95 -21.32 13.09
CA LEU A 191 -0.50 -21.66 11.74
C LEU A 191 0.41 -20.58 11.12
N THR A 192 0.15 -19.32 11.43
CA THR A 192 0.98 -18.20 10.97
C THR A 192 2.21 -17.96 11.85
N THR A 193 2.45 -18.80 12.86
CA THR A 193 3.59 -18.74 13.79
C THR A 193 3.65 -17.45 14.63
N VAL A 194 2.54 -16.70 14.78
CA VAL A 194 2.48 -15.49 15.60
C VAL A 194 2.47 -15.83 17.09
N GLY A 195 1.57 -16.74 17.54
CA GLY A 195 1.56 -17.32 18.89
C GLY A 195 1.43 -16.30 20.02
N TYR A 196 0.35 -15.49 20.04
CA TYR A 196 0.14 -14.49 21.10
C TYR A 196 0.11 -15.07 22.52
N GLY A 197 -0.27 -16.35 22.69
CA GLY A 197 -0.32 -17.02 23.98
C GLY A 197 -1.56 -16.65 24.83
N ASP A 198 -2.49 -15.91 24.27
CA ASP A 198 -3.76 -15.51 24.90
C ASP A 198 -4.76 -16.68 25.02
N ILE A 199 -4.62 -17.70 24.18
CA ILE A 199 -5.34 -18.96 24.17
C ILE A 199 -4.30 -20.06 23.97
N ALA A 200 -4.37 -21.11 24.80
CA ALA A 200 -3.45 -22.26 24.69
C ALA A 200 -4.14 -23.55 25.13
N PRO A 201 -3.94 -24.68 24.40
CA PRO A 201 -4.52 -25.97 24.77
C PRO A 201 -3.95 -26.47 26.10
N GLN A 202 -4.85 -26.95 26.97
CA GLN A 202 -4.52 -27.45 28.30
C GLN A 202 -4.59 -28.98 28.37
N THR A 203 -5.40 -29.61 27.50
CA THR A 203 -5.55 -31.07 27.50
C THR A 203 -4.41 -31.73 26.72
N ASN A 204 -4.03 -32.94 27.14
CA ASN A 204 -2.97 -33.71 26.43
C ASN A 204 -3.33 -33.95 24.95
N LEU A 205 -4.61 -34.19 24.64
CA LEU A 205 -5.08 -34.40 23.28
C LEU A 205 -5.04 -33.10 22.47
N GLY A 206 -5.45 -31.98 23.05
CA GLY A 206 -5.38 -30.67 22.40
C GLY A 206 -3.94 -30.25 22.15
N GLN A 207 -3.00 -30.50 23.07
CA GLN A 207 -1.57 -30.23 22.90
C GLN A 207 -0.96 -31.10 21.78
N PHE A 208 -1.38 -32.35 21.66
CA PHE A 208 -0.95 -33.21 20.55
C PHE A 208 -1.43 -32.67 19.21
N ILE A 209 -2.72 -32.32 19.10
CA ILE A 209 -3.29 -31.72 17.89
C ILE A 209 -2.64 -30.37 17.59
N ALA A 210 -2.39 -29.53 18.59
CA ALA A 210 -1.66 -28.28 18.43
C ALA A 210 -0.27 -28.49 17.82
N THR A 211 0.44 -29.53 18.25
CA THR A 211 1.74 -29.89 17.67
C THR A 211 1.63 -30.22 16.19
N VAL A 212 0.60 -30.97 15.78
CA VAL A 212 0.35 -31.28 14.35
C VAL A 212 0.06 -29.98 13.58
N ILE A 213 -0.77 -29.08 14.14
CA ILE A 213 -1.09 -27.78 13.54
C ILE A 213 0.17 -26.92 13.36
N MET A 214 1.05 -26.89 14.35
CA MET A 214 2.32 -26.14 14.29
C MET A 214 3.25 -26.69 13.19
N VAL A 215 3.38 -27.99 13.06
CA VAL A 215 4.18 -28.61 11.98
C VAL A 215 3.60 -28.28 10.60
N LEU A 216 2.27 -28.32 10.44
CA LEU A 216 1.60 -27.91 9.21
C LEU A 216 1.85 -26.43 8.89
N GLY A 217 1.95 -25.57 9.92
CA GLY A 217 2.23 -24.14 9.78
C GLY A 217 3.52 -23.84 9.03
N TYR A 218 4.57 -24.61 9.24
CA TYR A 218 5.83 -24.46 8.48
C TYR A 218 5.63 -24.69 6.97
N GLY A 219 4.87 -25.71 6.59
CA GLY A 219 4.53 -25.97 5.19
C GLY A 219 3.69 -24.85 4.57
N ILE A 220 2.80 -24.27 5.36
CA ILE A 220 1.90 -23.18 4.94
C ILE A 220 2.68 -21.91 4.57
N ILE A 221 3.77 -21.58 5.25
CA ILE A 221 4.60 -20.42 4.92
C ILE A 221 5.48 -20.68 3.69
N ALA A 222 5.99 -21.90 3.54
CA ALA A 222 6.90 -22.26 2.46
C ALA A 222 6.26 -22.26 1.07
N VAL A 223 4.98 -22.64 0.95
CA VAL A 223 4.31 -22.81 -0.35
C VAL A 223 4.11 -21.48 -1.09
N PRO A 224 3.54 -20.38 -0.53
CA PRO A 224 3.42 -19.12 -1.23
C PRO A 224 4.76 -18.53 -1.62
N THR A 225 5.74 -18.62 -0.72
CA THR A 225 7.10 -18.14 -0.99
C THR A 225 7.72 -18.87 -2.17
N GLY A 226 7.60 -20.21 -2.22
CA GLY A 226 8.05 -21.01 -3.34
C GLY A 226 7.35 -20.67 -4.66
N ILE A 227 6.03 -20.49 -4.65
CA ILE A 227 5.25 -20.13 -5.83
C ILE A 227 5.73 -18.78 -6.40
N VAL A 228 5.88 -17.76 -5.57
CA VAL A 228 6.31 -16.43 -5.99
C VAL A 228 7.77 -16.45 -6.47
N THR A 229 8.66 -17.16 -5.78
CA THR A 229 10.08 -17.27 -6.16
C THR A 229 10.26 -17.93 -7.52
N VAL A 230 9.53 -19.03 -7.80
CA VAL A 230 9.59 -19.69 -9.11
C VAL A 230 9.08 -18.78 -10.22
N GLU A 231 7.98 -18.08 -10.01
CA GLU A 231 7.41 -17.18 -11.02
C GLU A 231 8.32 -15.98 -11.27
N PHE A 232 8.91 -15.41 -10.23
CA PHE A 232 9.90 -14.34 -10.33
C PHE A 232 11.14 -14.79 -11.13
N SER A 233 11.65 -16.00 -10.87
CA SER A 233 12.79 -16.60 -11.58
C SER A 233 12.47 -16.85 -13.06
N ARG A 234 11.24 -17.25 -13.40
CA ARG A 234 10.80 -17.45 -14.78
C ARG A 234 10.75 -16.15 -15.58
N HIS A 235 10.25 -15.06 -14.97
CA HIS A 235 10.25 -13.74 -15.60
C HIS A 235 11.66 -13.22 -15.85
N GLY A 236 12.61 -13.45 -14.94
CA GLY A 236 14.00 -13.09 -15.11
C GLY A 236 14.72 -13.90 -16.21
N LYS A 237 14.36 -15.18 -16.43
CA LYS A 237 14.94 -16.02 -17.49
C LYS A 237 14.38 -15.70 -18.89
N ASN A 238 13.10 -15.38 -19.00
CA ASN A 238 12.51 -14.98 -20.28
C ASN A 238 13.09 -13.67 -20.82
N ASN A 239 13.59 -12.78 -19.95
CA ASN A 239 14.34 -11.58 -20.35
C ASN A 239 15.79 -11.87 -20.80
N LYS A 240 16.37 -13.04 -20.44
CA LYS A 240 17.74 -13.42 -20.87
C LYS A 240 17.77 -14.21 -22.19
N GLY A 241 16.64 -14.67 -22.69
CA GLY A 241 16.51 -15.39 -23.95
C GLY A 241 16.23 -14.46 -25.13
N GLY A 242 17.23 -13.71 -25.59
CA GLY A 242 17.29 -13.17 -26.98
C GLY A 242 16.38 -11.98 -27.33
N LYS A 243 15.67 -11.35 -26.40
CA LYS A 243 15.09 -10.02 -26.61
C LYS A 243 16.01 -8.99 -25.96
N SER A 244 16.55 -8.07 -26.76
CA SER A 244 17.24 -6.88 -26.26
C SER A 244 16.53 -6.35 -25.03
N VAL A 245 17.28 -6.06 -23.96
CA VAL A 245 16.75 -5.35 -22.79
C VAL A 245 16.15 -4.06 -23.36
N VAL A 246 14.83 -4.03 -23.44
CA VAL A 246 14.12 -2.83 -23.90
C VAL A 246 14.23 -1.86 -22.74
N HIS A 247 15.10 -0.89 -22.85
CA HIS A 247 15.17 0.20 -21.91
C HIS A 247 13.83 0.95 -21.96
N THR A 248 13.16 0.99 -20.84
CA THR A 248 12.00 1.85 -20.65
C THR A 248 12.44 3.06 -19.84
N ASN A 249 12.13 4.24 -20.36
CA ASN A 249 12.40 5.50 -19.70
C ASN A 249 11.28 5.84 -18.69
N THR A 250 11.48 6.87 -17.89
CA THR A 250 10.48 7.36 -16.93
C THR A 250 9.50 8.36 -17.56
N GLN A 251 9.59 8.58 -18.88
CA GLN A 251 8.72 9.50 -19.60
C GLN A 251 7.24 9.14 -19.38
N ALA A 252 6.47 10.10 -18.88
CA ALA A 252 5.05 9.94 -18.65
C ALA A 252 4.25 10.59 -19.80
N CYS A 253 3.26 9.88 -20.31
CA CYS A 253 2.44 10.42 -21.39
C CYS A 253 1.66 11.67 -20.94
N PRO A 254 1.77 12.83 -21.67
CA PRO A 254 1.07 14.05 -21.31
C PRO A 254 -0.46 13.94 -21.36
N PHE A 255 -1.01 12.90 -22.01
CA PHE A 255 -2.44 12.70 -22.18
C PHE A 255 -3.05 11.75 -21.17
N CYS A 256 -2.35 10.67 -20.81
CA CYS A 256 -2.91 9.62 -19.96
C CYS A 256 -2.06 9.29 -18.72
N SER A 257 -0.91 9.96 -18.54
CA SER A 257 0.00 9.80 -17.39
C SER A 257 0.53 8.37 -17.18
N VAL A 258 0.53 7.54 -18.21
CA VAL A 258 1.16 6.22 -18.18
C VAL A 258 2.66 6.38 -18.35
N GLU A 259 3.42 5.73 -17.51
CA GLU A 259 4.90 5.70 -17.48
C GLU A 259 5.44 4.43 -18.15
N GLY A 260 6.75 4.37 -18.38
CA GLY A 260 7.42 3.17 -18.86
C GLY A 260 7.34 3.00 -20.37
N HIS A 261 7.55 4.08 -21.11
CA HIS A 261 7.70 4.07 -22.56
C HIS A 261 9.11 3.61 -22.96
N ARG A 262 9.23 3.01 -24.15
CA ARG A 262 10.53 2.66 -24.70
C ARG A 262 11.23 3.92 -25.20
N ASP A 263 12.56 3.94 -25.17
CA ASP A 263 13.36 5.09 -25.63
C ASP A 263 13.13 5.43 -27.11
N ASP A 264 12.67 4.44 -27.90
CA ASP A 264 12.40 4.57 -29.34
C ASP A 264 10.91 4.81 -29.65
N GLU A 265 10.03 4.88 -28.64
CA GLU A 265 8.60 5.09 -28.88
C GLU A 265 8.26 6.55 -29.11
N THR A 266 7.56 6.81 -30.20
CA THR A 266 7.03 8.15 -30.52
C THR A 266 5.57 8.34 -30.09
N HIS A 267 4.86 7.23 -29.80
CA HIS A 267 3.46 7.24 -29.42
C HIS A 267 3.23 6.41 -28.16
N CYS A 268 2.33 6.88 -27.32
CA CYS A 268 1.98 6.20 -26.09
C CYS A 268 1.30 4.84 -26.36
N TYR A 269 1.84 3.76 -25.80
CA TYR A 269 1.29 2.41 -25.97
C TYR A 269 -0.12 2.23 -25.39
N ASN A 270 -0.55 3.11 -24.46
CA ASN A 270 -1.85 3.03 -23.80
C ASN A 270 -2.95 3.86 -24.46
N CYS A 271 -2.63 5.05 -24.97
CA CYS A 271 -3.64 5.94 -25.56
C CYS A 271 -3.40 6.28 -27.02
N GLY A 272 -2.27 5.87 -27.62
CA GLY A 272 -1.91 6.12 -29.01
C GLY A 272 -1.53 7.55 -29.35
N GLU A 273 -1.48 8.45 -28.39
CA GLU A 273 -1.11 9.85 -28.58
C GLU A 273 0.41 10.04 -28.62
N LEU A 274 0.87 11.13 -29.22
CA LEU A 274 2.29 11.46 -29.38
C LEU A 274 2.92 11.79 -28.02
N LEU A 275 4.07 11.21 -27.72
CA LEU A 275 4.82 11.40 -26.49
C LEU A 275 5.57 12.73 -26.43
#